data_35b8df0c553c5d48949846f6173bb1ea
#
_entry.id   35b8df0c553c5d48949846f6173bb1ea
#
_cell.length_a   1.000
_cell.length_b   1.000
_cell.length_c   1.000
_cell.angle_alpha   90.00
_cell.angle_beta   90.00
_cell.angle_gamma   90.00
#
_symmetry.space_group_name_H-M   'P 1'
#
loop_
_entity.id
_entity.type
_entity.pdbx_description
1 polymer ?
#
loop_
_entity_poly.entity_id
_entity_poly.type
_entity_poly.pdbx_seq_one_letter_code
_entity_poly.pdbx_strand_id
1 'polypeptide(L)'
;MRAQVSLSLSETALAVTAGDQLGAHAWDQLLLAQPEANLLQSWKWGELQSRFGWSVERLVVHDGRAGVCSLLRSASLYPGGAVYYVPRGPVVAERERLVVLDALEQRAASGRGLILRVEPNARVGDEWPAFFEGRGFGKGKAVQPEATRLLRIDLDPESLKAGFKPKTRYNLNLAEKKGVTVRASRDVATFARLAADTGKRQGIHLPGVAYYQAALDLFGPSDEVRLYLAEHERDTLGGIMVFRFGKTAYYLFGGSSDRKRELMPNYLLHWQAMLDFKALGCDTYDWWGIPEEPAPDHPWFGLYRFKTGFGGETVRYIGLYERVLRPVPLKLERRLQQLKAKVRAPVHILR
;
A
#
# COMPACT_ATOMS: atom_id res chain seq x y z
N MET A 1 17.71 28.46 -53.90
CA MET A 1 17.15 28.91 -52.63
C MET A 1 16.16 27.87 -52.16
N ARG A 2 16.53 26.99 -51.25
CA ARG A 2 15.60 26.06 -50.55
C ARG A 2 15.36 26.63 -49.16
N ALA A 3 14.12 27.03 -48.92
CA ALA A 3 13.68 27.44 -47.59
C ALA A 3 13.57 26.25 -46.67
N GLN A 4 14.43 26.19 -45.64
CA GLN A 4 14.27 25.30 -44.52
C GLN A 4 13.08 25.82 -43.65
N VAL A 5 11.99 25.08 -43.68
CA VAL A 5 10.92 25.26 -42.71
C VAL A 5 11.36 24.57 -41.39
N SER A 6 11.81 25.38 -40.45
CA SER A 6 12.04 24.95 -39.08
C SER A 6 10.68 24.79 -38.42
N LEU A 7 10.21 23.57 -38.25
CA LEU A 7 9.11 23.24 -37.37
C LEU A 7 9.61 23.36 -35.92
N SER A 8 9.35 24.50 -35.27
CA SER A 8 9.46 24.62 -33.83
C SER A 8 8.33 23.78 -33.23
N LEU A 9 8.66 22.62 -32.68
CA LEU A 9 7.82 21.93 -31.72
C LEU A 9 7.66 22.87 -30.52
N SER A 10 6.47 23.47 -30.38
CA SER A 10 6.11 24.18 -29.15
C SER A 10 6.18 23.16 -28.01
N GLU A 11 7.20 23.27 -27.16
CA GLU A 11 7.20 22.59 -25.87
C GLU A 11 5.94 23.02 -25.13
N THR A 12 4.94 22.15 -25.09
CA THR A 12 3.73 22.37 -24.28
C THR A 12 4.21 22.43 -22.83
N ALA A 13 4.10 23.59 -22.20
CA ALA A 13 4.53 23.78 -20.81
C ALA A 13 3.77 22.80 -19.90
N LEU A 14 4.54 22.02 -19.12
CA LEU A 14 3.97 21.10 -18.12
C LEU A 14 3.11 21.90 -17.13
N ALA A 15 1.88 21.46 -16.92
CA ALA A 15 0.93 22.09 -15.99
C ALA A 15 0.43 21.08 -14.96
N VAL A 16 0.22 21.54 -13.73
CA VAL A 16 -0.40 20.75 -12.65
C VAL A 16 -1.76 21.35 -12.34
N THR A 17 -2.80 20.54 -12.46
CA THR A 17 -4.19 20.93 -12.20
C THR A 17 -4.87 20.07 -11.15
N ALA A 18 -5.99 20.55 -10.60
CA ALA A 18 -6.80 19.75 -9.68
C ALA A 18 -7.48 18.59 -10.43
N GLY A 19 -7.33 17.38 -9.89
CA GLY A 19 -7.90 16.16 -10.44
C GLY A 19 -9.27 15.76 -9.89
N ASP A 20 -9.78 16.49 -8.88
CA ASP A 20 -11.03 16.11 -8.21
C ASP A 20 -12.27 16.16 -9.13
N GLN A 21 -12.21 16.94 -10.22
CA GLN A 21 -13.28 17.02 -11.22
C GLN A 21 -13.34 15.82 -12.19
N LEU A 22 -12.29 14.99 -12.26
CA LEU A 22 -12.25 13.84 -13.16
C LEU A 22 -13.23 12.73 -12.76
N GLY A 23 -13.50 12.60 -11.48
CA GLY A 23 -14.22 11.46 -10.92
C GLY A 23 -13.39 10.16 -10.88
N ALA A 24 -13.90 9.17 -10.14
CA ALA A 24 -13.17 7.95 -9.82
C ALA A 24 -12.69 7.17 -11.05
N HIS A 25 -13.57 7.00 -12.04
CA HIS A 25 -13.25 6.19 -13.22
C HIS A 25 -12.11 6.81 -14.05
N ALA A 26 -12.22 8.10 -14.39
CA ALA A 26 -11.19 8.75 -15.21
C ALA A 26 -9.85 8.84 -14.46
N TRP A 27 -9.88 9.12 -13.13
CA TRP A 27 -8.69 9.11 -12.30
C TRP A 27 -7.98 7.76 -12.33
N ASP A 28 -8.71 6.67 -12.06
CA ASP A 28 -8.12 5.33 -11.99
C ASP A 28 -7.64 4.84 -13.37
N GLN A 29 -8.27 5.26 -14.47
CA GLN A 29 -7.77 4.99 -15.83
C GLN A 29 -6.43 5.68 -16.09
N LEU A 30 -6.27 6.96 -15.73
CA LEU A 30 -4.98 7.67 -15.84
C LEU A 30 -3.90 7.00 -15.00
N LEU A 31 -4.24 6.61 -13.77
CA LEU A 31 -3.33 5.92 -12.88
C LEU A 31 -2.89 4.56 -13.46
N LEU A 32 -3.83 3.75 -13.95
CA LEU A 32 -3.55 2.43 -14.51
C LEU A 32 -2.78 2.48 -15.85
N ALA A 33 -2.78 3.61 -16.54
CA ALA A 33 -1.95 3.82 -17.73
C ALA A 33 -0.46 3.98 -17.39
N GLN A 34 -0.10 4.17 -16.12
CA GLN A 34 1.28 4.33 -15.68
C GLN A 34 1.86 3.01 -15.16
N PRO A 35 3.14 2.72 -15.42
CA PRO A 35 3.77 1.46 -15.01
C PRO A 35 3.90 1.31 -13.49
N GLU A 36 3.98 2.42 -12.75
CA GLU A 36 4.11 2.45 -11.29
C GLU A 36 2.76 2.58 -10.56
N ALA A 37 1.64 2.32 -11.26
CA ALA A 37 0.30 2.36 -10.67
C ALA A 37 0.22 1.54 -9.38
N ASN A 38 -0.38 2.12 -8.35
CA ASN A 38 -0.51 1.46 -7.05
C ASN A 38 -1.87 1.77 -6.42
N LEU A 39 -2.43 0.78 -5.72
CA LEU A 39 -3.69 0.90 -4.99
C LEU A 39 -3.77 2.14 -4.10
N LEU A 40 -2.65 2.53 -3.45
CA LEU A 40 -2.60 3.67 -2.52
C LEU A 40 -2.75 5.02 -3.19
N GLN A 41 -2.69 5.08 -4.52
CA GLN A 41 -2.97 6.26 -5.33
C GLN A 41 -4.37 6.21 -5.97
N SER A 42 -5.13 5.12 -5.83
CA SER A 42 -6.48 4.98 -6.37
C SER A 42 -7.47 5.97 -5.75
N TRP A 43 -8.53 6.27 -6.48
CA TRP A 43 -9.59 7.15 -5.99
C TRP A 43 -10.21 6.65 -4.69
N LYS A 44 -10.62 5.38 -4.66
CA LYS A 44 -11.25 4.76 -3.48
C LYS A 44 -10.34 4.69 -2.28
N TRP A 45 -9.02 4.55 -2.47
CA TRP A 45 -8.08 4.63 -1.36
C TRP A 45 -8.09 6.00 -0.72
N GLY A 46 -8.10 7.06 -1.51
CA GLY A 46 -8.26 8.43 -1.03
C GLY A 46 -9.57 8.59 -0.23
N GLU A 47 -10.69 8.08 -0.75
CA GLU A 47 -11.98 8.10 -0.05
C GLU A 47 -11.94 7.32 1.27
N LEU A 48 -11.24 6.18 1.31
CA LEU A 48 -11.05 5.43 2.54
C LEU A 48 -10.26 6.26 3.56
N GLN A 49 -9.14 6.87 3.15
CA GLN A 49 -8.33 7.69 4.04
C GLN A 49 -9.08 8.92 4.56
N SER A 50 -9.96 9.52 3.76
CA SER A 50 -10.74 10.69 4.17
C SER A 50 -11.68 10.40 5.34
N ARG A 51 -12.16 9.17 5.47
CA ARG A 51 -12.99 8.73 6.61
C ARG A 51 -12.20 8.59 7.93
N PHE A 52 -10.85 8.57 7.85
CA PHE A 52 -9.96 8.31 9.00
C PHE A 52 -8.97 9.44 9.27
N GLY A 53 -9.40 10.69 9.05
CA GLY A 53 -8.67 11.88 9.49
C GLY A 53 -7.67 12.45 8.49
N TRP A 54 -7.70 11.98 7.24
CA TRP A 54 -6.97 12.60 6.14
C TRP A 54 -7.93 13.40 5.27
N SER A 55 -7.48 14.53 4.74
CA SER A 55 -8.07 15.14 3.55
C SER A 55 -7.24 14.77 2.34
N VAL A 56 -7.89 14.61 1.20
CA VAL A 56 -7.26 14.18 -0.05
C VAL A 56 -7.33 15.32 -1.04
N GLU A 57 -6.22 15.64 -1.67
CA GLU A 57 -6.12 16.50 -2.83
C GLU A 57 -5.56 15.69 -3.99
N ARG A 58 -6.21 15.74 -5.14
CA ARG A 58 -5.81 15.00 -6.33
C ARG A 58 -5.22 15.96 -7.35
N LEU A 59 -4.01 15.65 -7.81
CA LEU A 59 -3.28 16.46 -8.78
C LEU A 59 -3.09 15.67 -10.07
N VAL A 60 -3.28 16.33 -11.19
CA VAL A 60 -3.01 15.79 -12.52
C VAL A 60 -1.92 16.64 -13.17
N VAL A 61 -0.90 15.97 -13.69
CA VAL A 61 0.22 16.59 -14.40
C VAL A 61 -0.01 16.37 -15.90
N HIS A 62 -0.01 17.43 -16.68
CA HIS A 62 -0.32 17.39 -18.11
C HIS A 62 0.84 17.83 -18.98
N ASP A 63 1.14 17.00 -20.00
CA ASP A 63 1.91 17.38 -21.18
C ASP A 63 1.43 16.65 -22.45
N GLY A 64 0.17 16.12 -22.41
CA GLY A 64 -0.39 15.22 -23.42
C GLY A 64 -0.48 13.76 -22.96
N ARG A 65 0.21 13.38 -21.88
CA ARG A 65 0.02 12.11 -21.13
C ARG A 65 -0.04 12.48 -19.66
N ALA A 66 -1.21 12.28 -19.05
CA ALA A 66 -1.42 12.71 -17.68
C ALA A 66 -0.80 11.74 -16.67
N GLY A 67 0.11 12.24 -15.83
CA GLY A 67 0.49 11.62 -14.57
C GLY A 67 -0.47 12.03 -13.45
N VAL A 68 -0.52 11.28 -12.35
CA VAL A 68 -1.44 11.54 -11.23
C VAL A 68 -0.74 11.46 -9.88
N CYS A 69 -1.25 12.24 -8.92
CA CYS A 69 -0.75 12.24 -7.55
C CYS A 69 -1.88 12.50 -6.55
N SER A 70 -2.15 11.54 -5.67
CA SER A 70 -2.99 11.73 -4.48
C SER A 70 -2.13 12.23 -3.33
N LEU A 71 -2.37 13.48 -2.89
CA LEU A 71 -1.73 14.12 -1.75
C LEU A 71 -2.65 14.01 -0.53
N LEU A 72 -2.20 13.34 0.50
CA LEU A 72 -2.91 13.22 1.78
C LEU A 72 -2.45 14.33 2.73
N ARG A 73 -3.41 15.00 3.37
CA ARG A 73 -3.17 16.01 4.39
C ARG A 73 -3.85 15.62 5.69
N SER A 74 -3.11 15.59 6.79
CA SER A 74 -3.63 15.39 8.14
C SER A 74 -3.26 16.58 9.04
N ALA A 75 -4.18 16.99 9.91
CA ALA A 75 -3.90 17.99 10.93
C ALA A 75 -2.81 17.48 11.89
N SER A 76 -1.88 18.36 12.26
CA SER A 76 -0.87 18.06 13.27
C SER A 76 -1.38 18.35 14.68
N LEU A 77 -0.70 17.85 15.71
CA LEU A 77 -0.96 18.23 17.09
C LEU A 77 -0.50 19.67 17.39
N TYR A 78 0.46 20.20 16.60
CA TYR A 78 0.82 21.60 16.66
C TYR A 78 -0.30 22.46 16.05
N PRO A 79 -0.81 23.48 16.79
CA PRO A 79 -1.97 24.25 16.36
C PRO A 79 -1.83 24.87 14.96
N GLY A 80 -2.78 24.54 14.09
CA GLY A 80 -2.83 25.03 12.71
C GLY A 80 -1.75 24.47 11.78
N GLY A 81 -0.93 23.51 12.23
CA GLY A 81 0.00 22.80 11.37
C GLY A 81 -0.63 21.60 10.66
N ALA A 82 0.03 21.10 9.61
CA ALA A 82 -0.37 19.92 8.89
C ALA A 82 0.82 19.03 8.51
N VAL A 83 0.57 17.74 8.36
CA VAL A 83 1.48 16.77 7.73
C VAL A 83 0.94 16.43 6.37
N TYR A 84 1.80 16.49 5.35
CA TYR A 84 1.47 16.10 3.98
C TYR A 84 2.18 14.79 3.63
N TYR A 85 1.47 13.90 2.93
CA TYR A 85 1.98 12.59 2.58
C TYR A 85 1.49 12.10 1.23
N VAL A 86 2.40 11.58 0.43
CA VAL A 86 2.12 10.95 -0.88
C VAL A 86 2.50 9.46 -0.79
N PRO A 87 1.53 8.56 -0.52
CA PRO A 87 1.80 7.13 -0.41
C PRO A 87 1.94 6.48 -1.79
N ARG A 88 3.01 5.75 -2.04
CA ARG A 88 3.26 5.05 -3.31
C ARG A 88 3.06 5.93 -4.55
N GLY A 89 3.42 7.21 -4.42
CA GLY A 89 3.32 8.22 -5.46
C GLY A 89 4.35 9.34 -5.27
N PRO A 90 4.35 10.34 -6.17
CA PRO A 90 3.45 10.53 -7.32
C PRO A 90 3.69 9.49 -8.42
N VAL A 91 2.67 9.23 -9.24
CA VAL A 91 2.75 8.30 -10.36
C VAL A 91 2.78 9.12 -11.65
N VAL A 92 3.98 9.47 -12.08
CA VAL A 92 4.27 10.43 -13.14
C VAL A 92 5.48 9.98 -13.96
N ALA A 93 5.55 10.41 -15.23
CA ALA A 93 6.74 10.18 -16.05
C ALA A 93 7.94 10.95 -15.48
N GLU A 94 9.16 10.53 -15.80
CA GLU A 94 10.40 11.12 -15.29
C GLU A 94 10.47 12.64 -15.52
N ARG A 95 10.16 13.11 -16.74
CA ARG A 95 10.13 14.53 -17.10
C ARG A 95 9.16 15.38 -16.28
N GLU A 96 8.15 14.75 -15.65
CA GLU A 96 7.12 15.39 -14.82
C GLU A 96 7.54 15.48 -13.34
N ARG A 97 8.60 14.78 -12.94
CA ARG A 97 9.03 14.65 -11.53
C ARG A 97 9.30 16.00 -10.87
N LEU A 98 9.99 16.91 -11.55
CA LEU A 98 10.30 18.23 -11.00
C LEU A 98 9.04 19.08 -10.83
N VAL A 99 8.17 19.13 -11.83
CA VAL A 99 6.99 19.99 -11.78
C VAL A 99 5.97 19.49 -10.75
N VAL A 100 5.83 18.17 -10.57
CA VAL A 100 4.97 17.63 -9.52
C VAL A 100 5.53 17.89 -8.14
N LEU A 101 6.86 17.80 -7.93
CA LEU A 101 7.49 18.15 -6.65
C LEU A 101 7.32 19.63 -6.33
N ASP A 102 7.45 20.53 -7.30
CA ASP A 102 7.16 21.95 -7.13
C ASP A 102 5.72 22.19 -6.65
N ALA A 103 4.76 21.57 -7.30
CA ALA A 103 3.36 21.69 -6.93
C ALA A 103 3.09 21.14 -5.51
N LEU A 104 3.67 19.99 -5.16
CA LEU A 104 3.52 19.39 -3.83
C LEU A 104 4.11 20.29 -2.74
N GLU A 105 5.31 20.87 -2.96
CA GLU A 105 5.93 21.79 -2.04
C GLU A 105 5.10 23.07 -1.85
N GLN A 106 4.60 23.66 -2.94
CA GLN A 106 3.73 24.85 -2.88
C GLN A 106 2.44 24.57 -2.11
N ARG A 107 1.78 23.42 -2.38
CA ARG A 107 0.56 23.01 -1.66
C ARG A 107 0.82 22.80 -0.17
N ALA A 108 1.88 22.10 0.16
CA ALA A 108 2.26 21.88 1.56
C ALA A 108 2.62 23.18 2.27
N ALA A 109 3.38 24.08 1.63
CA ALA A 109 3.77 25.37 2.22
C ALA A 109 2.55 26.30 2.44
N SER A 110 1.67 26.46 1.44
CA SER A 110 0.45 27.29 1.54
C SER A 110 -0.53 26.73 2.57
N GLY A 111 -0.64 25.40 2.69
CA GLY A 111 -1.50 24.73 3.66
C GLY A 111 -0.91 24.59 5.06
N ARG A 112 0.09 25.38 5.43
CA ARG A 112 0.79 25.39 6.74
C ARG A 112 1.43 24.04 7.09
N GLY A 113 1.95 23.33 6.09
CA GLY A 113 2.66 22.07 6.27
C GLY A 113 3.90 22.22 7.16
N LEU A 114 4.08 21.29 8.07
CA LEU A 114 5.29 21.15 8.87
C LEU A 114 6.32 20.32 8.12
N ILE A 115 5.85 19.33 7.40
CA ILE A 115 6.63 18.34 6.68
C ILE A 115 5.83 17.81 5.47
N LEU A 116 6.53 17.65 4.36
CA LEU A 116 6.04 16.92 3.18
C LEU A 116 6.80 15.59 3.08
N ARG A 117 6.08 14.51 3.01
CA ARG A 117 6.57 13.13 2.85
C ARG A 117 6.15 12.58 1.51
N VAL A 118 7.10 12.06 0.76
CA VAL A 118 6.88 11.47 -0.56
C VAL A 118 7.49 10.07 -0.57
N GLU A 119 6.71 9.08 -0.91
CA GLU A 119 7.12 7.68 -0.87
C GLU A 119 6.71 6.97 -2.18
N PRO A 120 7.49 7.17 -3.26
CA PRO A 120 7.15 6.65 -4.58
C PRO A 120 7.08 5.12 -4.63
N ASN A 121 6.34 4.59 -5.59
CA ASN A 121 6.33 3.16 -5.91
C ASN A 121 7.55 2.78 -6.79
N ALA A 122 8.67 3.48 -6.58
CA ALA A 122 9.90 3.34 -7.36
C ALA A 122 10.82 2.29 -6.75
N ARG A 123 11.40 1.45 -7.59
CA ARG A 123 12.35 0.40 -7.16
C ARG A 123 13.71 0.98 -6.84
N VAL A 124 14.49 0.27 -6.03
CA VAL A 124 15.91 0.59 -5.83
C VAL A 124 16.63 0.59 -7.17
N GLY A 125 17.42 1.64 -7.44
CA GLY A 125 18.05 1.89 -8.73
C GLY A 125 17.31 2.92 -9.61
N ASP A 126 16.13 3.38 -9.17
CA ASP A 126 15.44 4.49 -9.83
C ASP A 126 16.15 5.83 -9.55
N GLU A 127 15.94 6.80 -10.43
CA GLU A 127 16.55 8.13 -10.34
C GLU A 127 15.85 9.11 -9.38
N TRP A 128 14.69 8.75 -8.82
CA TRP A 128 13.98 9.56 -7.84
C TRP A 128 14.84 10.14 -6.71
N PRO A 129 15.82 9.39 -6.13
CA PRO A 129 16.70 9.93 -5.09
C PRO A 129 17.43 11.18 -5.52
N ALA A 130 17.96 11.27 -6.75
CA ALA A 130 18.64 12.44 -7.25
C ALA A 130 17.72 13.68 -7.36
N PHE A 131 16.46 13.48 -7.81
CA PHE A 131 15.46 14.57 -7.82
C PHE A 131 15.15 15.06 -6.40
N PHE A 132 15.02 14.16 -5.43
CA PHE A 132 14.77 14.51 -4.03
C PHE A 132 15.93 15.28 -3.40
N GLU A 133 17.16 14.80 -3.58
CA GLU A 133 18.37 15.41 -3.02
C GLU A 133 18.59 16.82 -3.58
N GLY A 134 18.44 16.98 -4.90
CA GLY A 134 18.54 18.29 -5.58
C GLY A 134 17.54 19.32 -5.07
N ARG A 135 16.46 18.89 -4.39
CA ARG A 135 15.43 19.75 -3.80
C ARG A 135 15.46 19.80 -2.28
N GLY A 136 16.48 19.23 -1.66
CA GLY A 136 16.67 19.27 -0.20
C GLY A 136 15.69 18.37 0.57
N PHE A 137 15.17 17.31 -0.06
CA PHE A 137 14.57 16.22 0.68
C PHE A 137 15.64 15.32 1.25
N GLY A 138 15.43 14.83 2.47
CA GLY A 138 16.27 13.80 3.08
C GLY A 138 15.53 12.46 3.15
N LYS A 139 16.28 11.37 3.28
CA LYS A 139 15.71 10.04 3.54
C LYS A 139 14.97 10.05 4.88
N GLY A 140 13.72 9.65 4.87
CA GLY A 140 12.88 9.54 6.06
C GLY A 140 12.65 8.08 6.48
N LYS A 141 11.97 7.90 7.61
CA LYS A 141 11.52 6.58 8.03
C LYS A 141 10.32 6.17 7.18
N ALA A 142 10.45 5.05 6.46
CA ALA A 142 9.39 4.52 5.61
C ALA A 142 8.08 4.30 6.39
N VAL A 143 6.96 4.66 5.75
CA VAL A 143 5.60 4.38 6.22
C VAL A 143 5.09 3.11 5.57
N GLN A 144 5.32 2.95 4.27
CA GLN A 144 5.02 1.73 3.54
C GLN A 144 6.20 0.75 3.62
N PRO A 145 5.97 -0.55 3.45
CA PRO A 145 7.06 -1.52 3.42
C PRO A 145 8.12 -1.17 2.36
N GLU A 146 9.40 -1.19 2.73
CA GLU A 146 10.51 -0.96 1.80
C GLU A 146 10.80 -2.16 0.90
N ALA A 147 10.21 -3.32 1.21
CA ALA A 147 10.26 -4.49 0.35
C ALA A 147 8.93 -5.23 0.34
N THR A 148 8.60 -5.81 -0.81
CA THR A 148 7.47 -6.71 -0.99
C THR A 148 7.87 -7.98 -1.72
N ARG A 149 6.96 -8.95 -1.74
CA ARG A 149 7.08 -10.16 -2.56
C ARG A 149 5.99 -10.15 -3.63
N LEU A 150 6.38 -10.19 -4.90
CA LEU A 150 5.47 -10.30 -6.03
C LEU A 150 5.44 -11.73 -6.55
N LEU A 151 4.27 -12.29 -6.69
CA LEU A 151 4.05 -13.63 -7.24
C LEU A 151 3.14 -13.54 -8.46
N ARG A 152 3.57 -14.08 -9.57
CA ARG A 152 2.76 -14.27 -10.77
C ARG A 152 1.69 -15.33 -10.52
N ILE A 153 0.42 -15.01 -10.74
CA ILE A 153 -0.73 -15.90 -10.49
C ILE A 153 -1.57 -16.21 -11.73
N ASP A 154 -1.19 -15.74 -12.91
CA ASP A 154 -1.87 -16.00 -14.19
C ASP A 154 -1.60 -17.40 -14.75
N LEU A 155 -0.74 -18.18 -14.11
CA LEU A 155 -0.47 -19.58 -14.42
C LEU A 155 -1.67 -20.48 -14.10
N ASP A 156 -1.80 -21.66 -14.73
CA ASP A 156 -2.76 -22.64 -14.28
C ASP A 156 -2.48 -23.09 -12.84
N PRO A 157 -3.50 -23.58 -12.09
CA PRO A 157 -3.37 -23.88 -10.66
C PRO A 157 -2.26 -24.89 -10.33
N GLU A 158 -2.06 -25.90 -11.19
CA GLU A 158 -1.05 -26.94 -10.95
C GLU A 158 0.36 -26.36 -11.14
N SER A 159 0.59 -25.59 -12.20
CA SER A 159 1.85 -24.90 -12.45
C SER A 159 2.16 -23.86 -11.36
N LEU A 160 1.15 -23.10 -10.91
CA LEU A 160 1.31 -22.16 -9.81
C LEU A 160 1.72 -22.90 -8.52
N LYS A 161 1.03 -23.97 -8.16
CA LYS A 161 1.32 -24.79 -6.97
C LYS A 161 2.68 -25.48 -7.07
N ALA A 162 3.09 -25.93 -8.26
CA ALA A 162 4.42 -26.51 -8.50
C ALA A 162 5.56 -25.51 -8.21
N GLY A 163 5.36 -24.23 -8.45
CA GLY A 163 6.31 -23.16 -8.12
C GLY A 163 6.51 -22.90 -6.63
N PHE A 164 5.65 -23.43 -5.76
CA PHE A 164 5.81 -23.28 -4.30
C PHE A 164 6.93 -24.17 -3.76
N LYS A 165 7.57 -23.75 -2.67
CA LYS A 165 8.55 -24.60 -1.98
C LYS A 165 7.90 -25.90 -1.45
N PRO A 166 8.61 -27.02 -1.37
CA PRO A 166 8.05 -28.30 -0.94
C PRO A 166 7.26 -28.23 0.38
N LYS A 167 7.78 -27.50 1.37
CA LYS A 167 7.11 -27.32 2.67
C LYS A 167 5.78 -26.55 2.55
N THR A 168 5.70 -25.58 1.63
CA THR A 168 4.48 -24.82 1.39
C THR A 168 3.40 -25.69 0.74
N ARG A 169 3.76 -26.50 -0.27
CA ARG A 169 2.83 -27.47 -0.87
C ARG A 169 2.34 -28.50 0.16
N TYR A 170 3.26 -29.01 0.98
CA TYR A 170 2.91 -29.93 2.05
C TYR A 170 1.90 -29.30 3.02
N ASN A 171 2.14 -28.07 3.49
CA ASN A 171 1.28 -27.39 4.46
C ASN A 171 -0.09 -27.05 3.85
N LEU A 172 -0.14 -26.68 2.58
CA LEU A 172 -1.41 -26.46 1.85
C LEU A 172 -2.23 -27.74 1.80
N ASN A 173 -1.64 -28.85 1.33
CA ASN A 173 -2.32 -30.14 1.26
C ASN A 173 -2.73 -30.66 2.66
N LEU A 174 -1.92 -30.35 3.69
CA LEU A 174 -2.25 -30.72 5.07
C LEU A 174 -3.50 -29.99 5.56
N ALA A 175 -3.62 -28.67 5.29
CA ALA A 175 -4.79 -27.89 5.68
C ALA A 175 -6.07 -28.45 5.03
N GLU A 176 -6.03 -28.72 3.72
CA GLU A 176 -7.13 -29.36 2.98
C GLU A 176 -7.50 -30.73 3.58
N LYS A 177 -6.51 -31.60 3.73
CA LYS A 177 -6.72 -32.99 4.27
C LYS A 177 -7.26 -32.99 5.69
N LYS A 178 -6.93 -31.98 6.49
CA LYS A 178 -7.37 -31.84 7.88
C LYS A 178 -8.74 -31.15 8.00
N GLY A 179 -9.42 -30.84 6.87
CA GLY A 179 -10.77 -30.28 6.86
C GLY A 179 -10.85 -28.80 7.17
N VAL A 180 -9.75 -28.05 7.00
CA VAL A 180 -9.81 -26.59 7.00
C VAL A 180 -10.57 -26.12 5.76
N THR A 181 -11.53 -25.24 5.95
CA THR A 181 -12.30 -24.61 4.86
C THR A 181 -12.02 -23.11 4.82
N VAL A 182 -12.12 -22.52 3.63
CA VAL A 182 -11.97 -21.08 3.42
C VAL A 182 -13.22 -20.57 2.72
N ARG A 183 -13.76 -19.48 3.21
CA ARG A 183 -14.91 -18.81 2.59
C ARG A 183 -14.70 -17.31 2.49
N ALA A 184 -15.24 -16.69 1.45
CA ALA A 184 -15.45 -15.26 1.43
C ALA A 184 -16.48 -14.87 2.51
N SER A 185 -16.26 -13.74 3.19
CA SER A 185 -17.04 -13.35 4.35
C SER A 185 -17.26 -11.84 4.40
N ARG A 186 -18.28 -11.42 5.12
CA ARG A 186 -18.49 -10.02 5.53
C ARG A 186 -18.39 -9.84 7.05
N ASP A 187 -17.98 -10.88 7.77
CA ASP A 187 -17.82 -10.83 9.24
C ASP A 187 -16.53 -10.09 9.62
N VAL A 188 -16.61 -8.77 9.51
CA VAL A 188 -15.52 -7.85 9.86
C VAL A 188 -15.19 -7.91 11.35
N ALA A 189 -16.18 -8.18 12.22
CA ALA A 189 -15.95 -8.21 13.66
C ALA A 189 -15.00 -9.36 14.05
N THR A 190 -15.25 -10.56 13.50
CA THR A 190 -14.35 -11.71 13.70
C THR A 190 -12.96 -11.45 13.11
N PHE A 191 -12.87 -10.89 11.90
CA PHE A 191 -11.60 -10.54 11.30
C PHE A 191 -10.81 -9.51 12.13
N ALA A 192 -11.45 -8.43 12.58
CA ALA A 192 -10.81 -7.38 13.37
C ALA A 192 -10.25 -7.92 14.70
N ARG A 193 -10.96 -8.87 15.33
CA ARG A 193 -10.46 -9.55 16.53
C ARG A 193 -9.19 -10.35 16.22
N LEU A 194 -9.18 -11.18 15.17
CA LEU A 194 -8.00 -11.94 14.74
C LEU A 194 -6.82 -11.04 14.40
N ALA A 195 -7.08 -9.92 13.70
CA ALA A 195 -6.07 -8.93 13.36
C ALA A 195 -5.51 -8.25 14.63
N ALA A 196 -6.35 -7.84 15.57
CA ALA A 196 -5.93 -7.24 16.83
C ALA A 196 -5.06 -8.19 17.68
N ASP A 197 -5.44 -9.48 17.77
CA ASP A 197 -4.64 -10.49 18.48
C ASP A 197 -3.29 -10.72 17.80
N THR A 198 -3.26 -10.74 16.48
CA THR A 198 -2.00 -10.82 15.71
C THR A 198 -1.14 -9.58 15.93
N GLY A 199 -1.73 -8.38 15.90
CA GLY A 199 -1.05 -7.13 16.17
C GLY A 199 -0.38 -7.12 17.56
N LYS A 200 -1.11 -7.56 18.60
CA LYS A 200 -0.56 -7.68 19.97
C LYS A 200 0.65 -8.62 20.02
N ARG A 201 0.56 -9.80 19.39
CA ARG A 201 1.67 -10.77 19.36
C ARG A 201 2.90 -10.26 18.64
N GLN A 202 2.72 -9.47 17.60
CA GLN A 202 3.81 -8.96 16.76
C GLN A 202 4.29 -7.56 17.14
N GLY A 203 3.68 -6.93 18.15
CA GLY A 203 4.01 -5.55 18.55
C GLY A 203 3.68 -4.51 17.49
N ILE A 204 2.71 -4.79 16.60
CA ILE A 204 2.25 -3.87 15.56
C ILE A 204 0.81 -3.46 15.80
N HIS A 205 0.47 -2.25 15.38
CA HIS A 205 -0.90 -1.77 15.42
C HIS A 205 -1.57 -1.98 14.07
N LEU A 206 -2.71 -2.66 14.09
CA LEU A 206 -3.56 -2.86 12.92
C LEU A 206 -4.85 -2.05 13.07
N PRO A 207 -5.51 -1.65 11.97
CA PRO A 207 -6.76 -0.91 12.01
C PRO A 207 -7.87 -1.62 12.81
N GLY A 208 -8.84 -0.84 13.29
CA GLY A 208 -10.02 -1.37 13.97
C GLY A 208 -11.15 -1.77 13.01
N VAL A 209 -12.21 -2.32 13.58
CA VAL A 209 -13.39 -2.82 12.85
C VAL A 209 -13.98 -1.78 11.89
N ALA A 210 -14.06 -0.50 12.30
CA ALA A 210 -14.62 0.56 11.46
C ALA A 210 -13.84 0.78 10.15
N TYR A 211 -12.51 0.64 10.18
CA TYR A 211 -11.67 0.77 9.00
C TYR A 211 -11.92 -0.37 8.02
N TYR A 212 -11.94 -1.61 8.50
CA TYR A 212 -12.19 -2.79 7.66
C TYR A 212 -13.61 -2.79 7.08
N GLN A 213 -14.60 -2.34 7.86
CA GLN A 213 -15.97 -2.18 7.39
C GLN A 213 -16.03 -1.14 6.27
N ALA A 214 -15.43 0.03 6.47
CA ALA A 214 -15.37 1.09 5.46
C ALA A 214 -14.67 0.62 4.17
N ALA A 215 -13.61 -0.19 4.30
CA ALA A 215 -12.94 -0.78 3.14
C ALA A 215 -13.86 -1.74 2.37
N LEU A 216 -14.59 -2.64 3.06
CA LEU A 216 -15.56 -3.53 2.43
C LEU A 216 -16.73 -2.77 1.79
N ASP A 217 -17.17 -1.68 2.39
CA ASP A 217 -18.28 -0.88 1.85
C ASP A 217 -17.87 -0.09 0.59
N LEU A 218 -16.63 0.38 0.51
CA LEU A 218 -16.12 1.15 -0.64
C LEU A 218 -15.70 0.27 -1.81
N PHE A 219 -14.96 -0.81 -1.53
CA PHE A 219 -14.32 -1.63 -2.55
C PHE A 219 -15.10 -2.91 -2.87
N GLY A 220 -15.91 -3.42 -1.91
CA GLY A 220 -16.63 -4.67 -2.05
C GLY A 220 -17.64 -4.72 -3.20
N PRO A 221 -18.46 -3.66 -3.44
CA PRO A 221 -19.46 -3.66 -4.51
C PRO A 221 -18.91 -3.89 -5.92
N SER A 222 -17.61 -3.62 -6.15
CA SER A 222 -16.92 -3.83 -7.43
C SER A 222 -15.93 -5.00 -7.40
N ASP A 223 -16.03 -5.90 -6.41
CA ASP A 223 -15.08 -7.01 -6.21
C ASP A 223 -13.60 -6.57 -6.13
N GLU A 224 -13.36 -5.35 -5.66
CA GLU A 224 -12.02 -4.81 -5.48
C GLU A 224 -11.45 -5.10 -4.08
N VAL A 225 -12.23 -5.67 -3.19
CA VAL A 225 -11.78 -6.22 -1.92
C VAL A 225 -12.57 -7.46 -1.56
N ARG A 226 -11.88 -8.47 -1.04
CA ARG A 226 -12.51 -9.65 -0.41
C ARG A 226 -11.88 -9.93 0.94
N LEU A 227 -12.72 -10.21 1.91
CA LEU A 227 -12.36 -10.76 3.21
C LEU A 227 -12.56 -12.28 3.15
N TYR A 228 -11.53 -13.05 3.52
CA TYR A 228 -11.58 -14.50 3.65
C TYR A 228 -11.41 -14.90 5.11
N LEU A 229 -12.17 -15.91 5.54
CA LEU A 229 -11.99 -16.56 6.83
C LEU A 229 -11.69 -18.05 6.62
N ALA A 230 -10.70 -18.56 7.35
CA ALA A 230 -10.40 -19.98 7.43
C ALA A 230 -11.05 -20.56 8.68
N GLU A 231 -11.75 -21.66 8.53
CA GLU A 231 -12.54 -22.30 9.58
C GLU A 231 -12.21 -23.79 9.66
N HIS A 232 -12.31 -24.32 10.86
CA HIS A 232 -12.25 -25.74 11.10
C HIS A 232 -13.21 -26.08 12.24
N GLU A 233 -14.21 -26.94 11.97
CA GLU A 233 -15.33 -27.22 12.87
C GLU A 233 -16.08 -25.91 13.25
N ARG A 234 -16.02 -25.51 14.53
CA ARG A 234 -16.65 -24.27 15.03
C ARG A 234 -15.66 -23.13 15.25
N ASP A 235 -14.37 -23.32 14.94
CA ASP A 235 -13.32 -22.36 15.20
C ASP A 235 -12.95 -21.60 13.94
N THR A 236 -12.93 -20.26 13.99
CA THR A 236 -12.28 -19.42 12.98
C THR A 236 -10.80 -19.31 13.34
N LEU A 237 -9.94 -19.78 12.44
CA LEU A 237 -8.51 -19.94 12.67
C LEU A 237 -7.67 -18.80 12.12
N GLY A 238 -8.17 -18.10 11.11
CA GLY A 238 -7.47 -17.00 10.48
C GLY A 238 -8.36 -16.26 9.51
N GLY A 239 -7.88 -15.11 9.07
CA GLY A 239 -8.54 -14.31 8.04
C GLY A 239 -7.57 -13.39 7.34
N ILE A 240 -7.86 -13.08 6.08
CA ILE A 240 -7.10 -12.14 5.27
C ILE A 240 -8.05 -11.21 4.51
N MET A 241 -7.61 -9.98 4.30
CA MET A 241 -8.30 -9.02 3.45
C MET A 241 -7.37 -8.67 2.29
N VAL A 242 -7.81 -8.97 1.07
CA VAL A 242 -7.06 -8.81 -0.17
C VAL A 242 -7.80 -7.81 -1.05
N PHE A 243 -7.05 -6.82 -1.56
CA PHE A 243 -7.55 -5.77 -2.42
C PHE A 243 -7.10 -5.99 -3.85
N ARG A 244 -7.89 -5.53 -4.83
CA ARG A 244 -7.53 -5.52 -6.23
C ARG A 244 -7.43 -4.09 -6.74
N PHE A 245 -6.36 -3.81 -7.48
CA PHE A 245 -6.27 -2.62 -8.30
C PHE A 245 -5.56 -2.96 -9.61
N GLY A 246 -6.21 -2.67 -10.73
CA GLY A 246 -5.76 -3.15 -12.03
C GLY A 246 -5.65 -4.67 -12.05
N LYS A 247 -4.47 -5.17 -12.40
CA LYS A 247 -4.16 -6.61 -12.47
C LYS A 247 -3.44 -7.15 -11.23
N THR A 248 -3.33 -6.36 -10.16
CA THR A 248 -2.63 -6.75 -8.93
C THR A 248 -3.60 -6.99 -7.78
N ALA A 249 -3.46 -8.13 -7.12
CA ALA A 249 -4.12 -8.46 -5.85
C ALA A 249 -3.16 -8.18 -4.69
N TYR A 250 -3.52 -7.27 -3.78
CA TYR A 250 -2.71 -6.80 -2.67
C TYR A 250 -3.16 -7.43 -1.35
N TYR A 251 -2.33 -8.22 -0.71
CA TYR A 251 -2.56 -8.73 0.65
C TYR A 251 -2.17 -7.67 1.69
N LEU A 252 -3.10 -6.81 2.08
CA LEU A 252 -2.82 -5.71 3.00
C LEU A 252 -2.97 -6.08 4.47
N PHE A 253 -3.98 -6.89 4.81
CA PHE A 253 -4.31 -7.19 6.20
C PHE A 253 -4.55 -8.67 6.41
N GLY A 254 -4.07 -9.18 7.56
CA GLY A 254 -4.30 -10.54 7.97
C GLY A 254 -4.23 -10.71 9.49
N GLY A 255 -4.93 -11.71 9.95
CA GLY A 255 -4.92 -12.11 11.35
C GLY A 255 -5.06 -13.62 11.49
N SER A 256 -4.46 -14.17 12.53
CA SER A 256 -4.55 -15.59 12.83
C SER A 256 -4.73 -15.84 14.32
N SER A 257 -5.52 -16.86 14.64
CA SER A 257 -5.66 -17.41 15.98
C SER A 257 -4.40 -18.21 16.37
N ASP A 258 -4.16 -18.36 17.66
CA ASP A 258 -3.17 -19.31 18.19
C ASP A 258 -3.73 -20.74 18.29
N ARG A 259 -5.06 -20.91 18.10
CA ARG A 259 -5.71 -22.21 18.17
C ARG A 259 -5.47 -22.99 16.90
N LYS A 260 -5.22 -24.30 17.03
CA LYS A 260 -5.06 -25.27 15.91
C LYS A 260 -4.11 -24.78 14.81
N ARG A 261 -3.02 -24.09 15.18
CA ARG A 261 -2.01 -23.54 14.22
C ARG A 261 -1.36 -24.65 13.39
N GLU A 262 -1.28 -25.84 13.93
CA GLU A 262 -0.78 -27.07 13.29
C GLU A 262 -1.61 -27.48 12.06
N LEU A 263 -2.85 -26.99 11.92
CA LEU A 263 -3.70 -27.21 10.72
C LEU A 263 -3.31 -26.33 9.54
N MET A 264 -2.36 -25.41 9.70
CA MET A 264 -1.81 -24.57 8.64
C MET A 264 -2.84 -23.71 7.85
N PRO A 265 -3.87 -23.11 8.49
CA PRO A 265 -5.00 -22.45 7.80
C PRO A 265 -4.58 -21.32 6.87
N ASN A 266 -3.50 -20.61 7.20
CA ASN A 266 -3.04 -19.46 6.41
C ASN A 266 -2.58 -19.85 4.99
N TYR A 267 -2.08 -21.08 4.81
CA TYR A 267 -1.68 -21.56 3.47
C TYR A 267 -2.89 -21.67 2.55
N LEU A 268 -3.99 -22.21 3.08
CA LEU A 268 -5.23 -22.35 2.31
C LEU A 268 -5.93 -21.02 2.07
N LEU A 269 -5.89 -20.07 3.05
CA LEU A 269 -6.40 -18.71 2.86
C LEU A 269 -5.78 -18.02 1.65
N HIS A 270 -4.45 -18.02 1.57
CA HIS A 270 -3.76 -17.36 0.47
C HIS A 270 -3.95 -18.11 -0.86
N TRP A 271 -3.97 -19.44 -0.83
CA TRP A 271 -4.25 -20.25 -2.02
C TRP A 271 -5.62 -19.91 -2.61
N GLN A 272 -6.67 -19.90 -1.78
CA GLN A 272 -8.02 -19.55 -2.23
C GLN A 272 -8.07 -18.13 -2.80
N ALA A 273 -7.46 -17.17 -2.10
CA ALA A 273 -7.41 -15.79 -2.58
C ALA A 273 -6.70 -15.66 -3.94
N MET A 274 -5.57 -16.35 -4.14
CA MET A 274 -4.86 -16.34 -5.42
C MET A 274 -5.73 -16.85 -6.55
N LEU A 275 -6.45 -17.96 -6.34
CA LEU A 275 -7.37 -18.54 -7.35
C LEU A 275 -8.52 -17.58 -7.68
N ASP A 276 -9.14 -16.99 -6.66
CA ASP A 276 -10.28 -16.10 -6.85
C ASP A 276 -9.87 -14.80 -7.57
N PHE A 277 -8.74 -14.18 -7.17
CA PHE A 277 -8.27 -12.95 -7.81
C PHE A 277 -7.72 -13.19 -9.21
N LYS A 278 -7.14 -14.38 -9.47
CA LYS A 278 -6.83 -14.82 -10.84
C LYS A 278 -8.10 -14.88 -11.70
N ALA A 279 -9.17 -15.47 -11.19
CA ALA A 279 -10.46 -15.53 -11.89
C ALA A 279 -11.06 -14.14 -12.16
N LEU A 280 -10.71 -13.13 -11.33
CA LEU A 280 -11.05 -11.71 -11.54
C LEU A 280 -10.08 -10.99 -12.50
N GLY A 281 -9.13 -11.70 -13.13
CA GLY A 281 -8.20 -11.16 -14.12
C GLY A 281 -6.91 -10.57 -13.55
N CYS A 282 -6.58 -10.84 -12.29
CA CYS A 282 -5.27 -10.50 -11.75
C CYS A 282 -4.19 -11.45 -12.28
N ASP A 283 -3.04 -10.88 -12.60
CA ASP A 283 -1.82 -11.61 -12.98
C ASP A 283 -0.76 -11.64 -11.87
N THR A 284 -0.87 -10.73 -10.90
CA THR A 284 0.10 -10.55 -9.82
C THR A 284 -0.57 -10.58 -8.45
N TYR A 285 0.06 -11.30 -7.50
CA TYR A 285 -0.27 -11.28 -6.08
C TYR A 285 0.87 -10.58 -5.32
N ASP A 286 0.57 -9.42 -4.74
CA ASP A 286 1.49 -8.65 -3.91
C ASP A 286 1.29 -9.03 -2.44
N TRP A 287 2.29 -9.69 -1.87
CA TRP A 287 2.31 -10.12 -0.48
C TRP A 287 2.44 -8.96 0.51
N TRP A 288 2.60 -7.73 0.00
CA TRP A 288 2.89 -6.56 0.81
C TRP A 288 4.14 -6.76 1.68
N GLY A 289 4.29 -5.99 2.75
CA GLY A 289 5.50 -5.98 3.56
C GLY A 289 6.17 -7.33 3.82
N ILE A 290 7.44 -7.40 3.48
CA ILE A 290 8.32 -8.51 3.79
C ILE A 290 9.63 -7.93 4.36
N PRO A 291 10.21 -8.51 5.44
CA PRO A 291 11.54 -8.11 5.87
C PRO A 291 12.58 -8.59 4.85
N GLU A 292 13.64 -7.80 4.67
CA GLU A 292 14.76 -8.20 3.83
C GLU A 292 15.56 -9.29 4.52
N GLU A 293 15.63 -10.48 3.93
CA GLU A 293 16.44 -11.64 4.34
C GLU A 293 16.82 -11.67 5.83
N PRO A 294 15.85 -11.73 6.74
CA PRO A 294 16.11 -11.61 8.16
C PRO A 294 16.91 -12.83 8.65
N ALA A 295 17.80 -12.61 9.61
CA ALA A 295 18.49 -13.71 10.28
C ALA A 295 17.50 -14.66 10.96
N PRO A 296 17.86 -15.94 11.19
CA PRO A 296 16.95 -16.94 11.75
C PRO A 296 16.35 -16.59 13.11
N ASP A 297 17.02 -15.79 13.91
CA ASP A 297 16.59 -15.28 15.22
C ASP A 297 15.74 -14.01 15.16
N HIS A 298 15.59 -13.41 13.97
CA HIS A 298 14.78 -12.22 13.79
C HIS A 298 13.28 -12.52 14.03
N PRO A 299 12.53 -11.67 14.75
CA PRO A 299 11.11 -11.90 15.07
C PRO A 299 10.21 -12.16 13.84
N TRP A 300 10.58 -11.61 12.69
CA TRP A 300 9.81 -11.75 11.44
C TRP A 300 10.33 -12.83 10.50
N PHE A 301 11.31 -13.66 10.95
CA PHE A 301 11.83 -14.74 10.12
C PHE A 301 10.77 -15.78 9.74
N GLY A 302 9.83 -16.07 10.65
CA GLY A 302 8.69 -16.94 10.37
C GLY A 302 7.78 -16.39 9.26
N LEU A 303 7.49 -15.07 9.28
CA LEU A 303 6.72 -14.40 8.25
C LEU A 303 7.44 -14.38 6.89
N TYR A 304 8.75 -14.11 6.91
CA TYR A 304 9.60 -14.17 5.72
C TYR A 304 9.56 -15.55 5.07
N ARG A 305 9.82 -16.61 5.86
CA ARG A 305 9.75 -18.00 5.36
C ARG A 305 8.39 -18.38 4.81
N PHE A 306 7.32 -17.93 5.46
CA PHE A 306 5.95 -18.17 5.03
C PHE A 306 5.71 -17.55 3.66
N LYS A 307 5.90 -16.23 3.50
CA LYS A 307 5.66 -15.52 2.25
C LYS A 307 6.55 -16.01 1.11
N THR A 308 7.87 -16.16 1.34
CA THR A 308 8.81 -16.67 0.33
C THR A 308 8.61 -18.14 -0.02
N GLY A 309 7.87 -18.86 0.79
CA GLY A 309 7.50 -20.25 0.54
C GLY A 309 6.60 -20.42 -0.70
N PHE A 310 5.82 -19.42 -1.04
CA PHE A 310 4.96 -19.42 -2.23
C PHE A 310 5.70 -19.03 -3.52
N GLY A 311 7.00 -18.77 -3.46
CA GLY A 311 7.77 -18.37 -4.66
C GLY A 311 7.71 -16.87 -4.93
N GLY A 312 7.79 -16.48 -6.20
CA GLY A 312 7.80 -15.08 -6.63
C GLY A 312 9.18 -14.41 -6.49
N GLU A 313 9.23 -13.08 -6.59
CA GLU A 313 10.44 -12.27 -6.50
C GLU A 313 10.32 -11.22 -5.38
N THR A 314 11.43 -10.88 -4.73
CA THR A 314 11.48 -9.75 -3.79
C THR A 314 11.77 -8.48 -4.55
N VAL A 315 10.90 -7.49 -4.40
CA VAL A 315 11.06 -6.14 -4.95
C VAL A 315 11.38 -5.19 -3.80
N ARG A 316 12.42 -4.37 -3.99
CA ARG A 316 12.85 -3.34 -3.04
C ARG A 316 12.50 -1.97 -3.57
N TYR A 317 11.98 -1.12 -2.69
CA TYR A 317 11.62 0.25 -3.02
C TYR A 317 12.63 1.24 -2.41
N ILE A 318 12.70 2.41 -3.02
CA ILE A 318 13.57 3.49 -2.51
C ILE A 318 13.10 4.04 -1.15
N GLY A 319 11.87 3.71 -0.72
CA GLY A 319 11.27 4.16 0.54
C GLY A 319 10.89 5.63 0.54
N LEU A 320 10.77 6.20 1.73
CA LEU A 320 10.26 7.54 1.97
C LEU A 320 11.35 8.61 1.94
N TYR A 321 11.03 9.74 1.30
CA TYR A 321 11.80 10.99 1.38
C TYR A 321 10.94 12.08 2.01
N GLU A 322 11.58 12.93 2.86
CA GLU A 322 10.85 13.98 3.56
C GLU A 322 11.53 15.33 3.43
N ARG A 323 10.72 16.36 3.24
CA ARG A 323 11.16 17.77 3.27
C ARG A 323 10.54 18.46 4.48
N VAL A 324 11.39 18.95 5.35
CA VAL A 324 11.00 19.75 6.51
C VAL A 324 10.71 21.17 6.05
N LEU A 325 9.46 21.61 6.17
CA LEU A 325 9.02 22.95 5.76
C LEU A 325 9.10 23.95 6.92
N ARG A 326 8.81 23.49 8.14
CA ARG A 326 8.81 24.33 9.36
C ARG A 326 9.52 23.59 10.50
N PRO A 327 10.83 23.78 10.67
CA PRO A 327 11.63 22.95 11.59
C PRO A 327 11.27 23.14 13.08
N VAL A 328 11.00 24.36 13.53
CA VAL A 328 10.67 24.61 14.95
C VAL A 328 9.30 24.03 15.32
N PRO A 329 8.20 24.35 14.62
CA PRO A 329 6.91 23.69 14.83
C PRO A 329 6.96 22.17 14.72
N LEU A 330 7.75 21.62 13.79
CA LEU A 330 7.89 20.17 13.64
C LEU A 330 8.57 19.52 14.86
N LYS A 331 9.61 20.16 15.43
CA LYS A 331 10.22 19.66 16.67
C LYS A 331 9.20 19.62 17.82
N LEU A 332 8.34 20.63 17.92
CA LEU A 332 7.30 20.68 18.93
C LEU A 332 6.22 19.61 18.68
N GLU A 333 5.79 19.43 17.43
CA GLU A 333 4.90 18.36 17.01
C GLU A 333 5.42 16.98 17.44
N ARG A 334 6.69 16.68 17.14
CA ARG A 334 7.32 15.40 17.53
C ARG A 334 7.33 15.20 19.05
N ARG A 335 7.56 16.24 19.83
CA ARG A 335 7.47 16.20 21.31
C ARG A 335 6.04 15.94 21.79
N LEU A 336 5.05 16.63 21.24
CA LEU A 336 3.64 16.42 21.57
C LEU A 336 3.19 15.00 21.24
N GLN A 337 3.63 14.45 20.11
CA GLN A 337 3.35 13.05 19.75
C GLN A 337 3.97 12.07 20.74
N GLN A 338 5.21 12.29 21.18
CA GLN A 338 5.87 11.47 22.20
C GLN A 338 5.15 11.50 23.54
N LEU A 339 4.68 12.67 23.98
CA LEU A 339 3.89 12.82 25.20
C LEU A 339 2.55 12.08 25.08
N LYS A 340 1.86 12.24 23.96
CA LYS A 340 0.59 11.53 23.71
C LYS A 340 0.77 10.02 23.66
N ALA A 341 1.87 9.52 23.10
CA ALA A 341 2.19 8.11 23.08
C ALA A 341 2.48 7.52 24.47
N LYS A 342 3.07 8.32 25.39
CA LYS A 342 3.29 7.92 26.78
C LYS A 342 2.00 7.87 27.60
N VAL A 343 1.01 8.69 27.26
CA VAL A 343 -0.29 8.77 27.96
C VAL A 343 -1.30 7.76 27.42
N ARG A 344 -1.19 7.39 26.15
CA ARG A 344 -2.02 6.35 25.52
C ARG A 344 -1.12 5.14 25.23
N ALA A 345 -1.50 3.94 25.71
CA ALA A 345 -0.91 2.71 25.18
C ALA A 345 -0.96 2.75 23.64
N PRO A 346 0.09 2.32 22.92
CA PRO A 346 0.37 2.76 21.56
C PRO A 346 -0.75 2.40 20.58
N VAL A 347 -1.43 3.44 20.10
CA VAL A 347 -2.31 3.36 18.93
C VAL A 347 -1.49 3.87 17.73
N HIS A 348 -0.77 3.00 17.07
CA HIS A 348 -0.09 3.31 15.81
C HIS A 348 -0.93 2.82 14.63
N ILE A 349 -1.80 3.69 14.12
CA ILE A 349 -2.33 3.54 12.76
C ILE A 349 -1.27 4.15 11.84
N LEU A 350 -0.60 3.29 11.06
CA LEU A 350 0.33 3.66 9.98
C LEU A 350 1.28 4.82 10.35
N ARG A 351 2.34 4.52 11.03
CA ARG A 351 3.59 5.27 11.02
C ARG A 351 4.65 4.48 10.31
#